data_81ad0e923e7d08dac0e40d298fb9294b
#
_entry.id   81ad0e923e7d08dac0e40d298fb9294b
#
_cell.length_a   1.000
_cell.length_b   1.000
_cell.length_c   1.000
_cell.angle_alpha   90.00
_cell.angle_beta   90.00
_cell.angle_gamma   90.00
#
_symmetry.space_group_name_H-M   'P 1'
#
loop_
_entity.id
_entity.type
_entity.pdbx_description
1 polymer ?
#
loop_
_entity_poly.entity_id
_entity_poly.type
_entity_poly.pdbx_seq_one_letter_code
_entity_poly.pdbx_strand_id
1 'polypeptide(L)'
;MEGVFSVRVTVCGYELDTQGHLNWAEYLHYAGHARWQCLAAAGITQDKLIASGFGPVVLDVSVKFRRELRGGDDVDVTCAFVFDGGKTFGGVQEFRRADGRLAASLTSTTGLLDLRERRLIDDPGEQLRALATNPSVLGLA
;
A
#
# COMPACT_ATOMS: atom_id res chain seq x y z
N MET A 1 5.68 3.41 15.45
CA MET A 1 5.12 2.30 14.62
C MET A 1 6.14 1.19 14.42
N GLU A 2 6.68 0.72 15.53
CA GLU A 2 7.58 -0.43 15.48
C GLU A 2 6.86 -1.65 14.93
N GLY A 3 7.57 -2.42 14.11
CA GLY A 3 7.03 -3.63 13.51
C GLY A 3 6.13 -3.43 12.31
N VAL A 4 5.79 -2.21 11.95
CA VAL A 4 5.00 -1.93 10.76
C VAL A 4 5.96 -1.78 9.57
N PHE A 5 5.63 -2.44 8.47
CA PHE A 5 6.41 -2.32 7.24
C PHE A 5 6.39 -0.87 6.75
N SER A 6 7.53 -0.38 6.32
CA SER A 6 7.60 0.95 5.72
C SER A 6 8.71 1.01 4.67
N VAL A 7 8.57 1.96 3.75
CA VAL A 7 9.60 2.29 2.77
C VAL A 7 9.87 3.79 2.83
N ARG A 8 11.10 4.19 2.55
CA ARG A 8 11.45 5.61 2.49
C ARG A 8 11.49 6.07 1.05
N VAL A 9 10.83 7.20 0.79
CA VAL A 9 10.78 7.83 -0.52
C VAL A 9 11.24 9.28 -0.35
N THR A 10 12.04 9.78 -1.30
CA THR A 10 12.41 11.20 -1.34
C THR A 10 11.53 11.90 -2.37
N VAL A 11 10.91 13.00 -1.95
CA VAL A 11 10.04 13.79 -2.84
C VAL A 11 10.87 14.43 -3.95
N CYS A 12 10.50 14.14 -5.20
CA CYS A 12 11.18 14.66 -6.39
C CYS A 12 10.55 15.98 -6.84
N GLY A 13 11.36 16.85 -7.43
CA GLY A 13 10.89 18.17 -7.89
C GLY A 13 9.75 18.10 -8.89
N TYR A 14 9.72 17.10 -9.76
CA TYR A 14 8.65 16.95 -10.76
C TYR A 14 7.33 16.45 -10.17
N GLU A 15 7.31 16.10 -8.89
CA GLU A 15 6.10 15.67 -8.19
C GLU A 15 5.37 16.80 -7.47
N LEU A 16 5.93 18.00 -7.53
CA LEU A 16 5.39 19.16 -6.82
C LEU A 16 4.26 19.83 -7.60
N ASP A 17 3.33 20.43 -6.86
CA ASP A 17 2.28 21.27 -7.43
C ASP A 17 2.75 22.73 -7.58
N THR A 18 1.84 23.62 -7.96
CA THR A 18 2.16 25.03 -8.15
C THR A 18 2.57 25.76 -6.88
N GLN A 19 2.27 25.17 -5.71
CA GLN A 19 2.61 25.77 -4.41
C GLN A 19 3.91 25.23 -3.85
N GLY A 20 4.58 24.34 -4.57
CA GLY A 20 5.87 23.80 -4.16
C GLY A 20 5.79 22.63 -3.18
N HIS A 21 4.63 22.03 -3.01
CA HIS A 21 4.51 20.82 -2.19
C HIS A 21 4.00 19.65 -2.99
N LEU A 22 4.19 18.45 -2.42
CA LEU A 22 3.82 17.21 -3.10
C LEU A 22 2.37 17.27 -3.57
N ASN A 23 2.19 17.04 -4.88
CA ASN A 23 0.87 17.01 -5.48
C ASN A 23 0.03 15.89 -4.85
N TRP A 24 -1.24 16.20 -4.54
CA TRP A 24 -2.12 15.26 -3.84
C TRP A 24 -2.24 13.90 -4.55
N ALA A 25 -2.16 13.86 -5.85
CA ALA A 25 -2.24 12.62 -6.62
C ALA A 25 -1.02 11.71 -6.41
N GLU A 26 0.14 12.29 -6.10
CA GLU A 26 1.38 11.52 -5.91
C GLU A 26 1.35 10.67 -4.65
N TYR A 27 0.53 11.03 -3.66
CA TYR A 27 0.35 10.20 -2.47
C TYR A 27 -0.16 8.81 -2.82
N LEU A 28 -1.00 8.70 -3.85
CA LEU A 28 -1.50 7.39 -4.31
C LEU A 28 -0.39 6.56 -4.94
N HIS A 29 0.52 7.19 -5.66
CA HIS A 29 1.69 6.51 -6.23
C HIS A 29 2.60 5.99 -5.13
N TYR A 30 2.86 6.80 -4.13
CA TYR A 30 3.68 6.40 -2.98
C TYR A 30 3.03 5.25 -2.20
N ALA A 31 1.73 5.34 -2.00
CA ALA A 31 0.98 4.29 -1.31
C ALA A 31 1.04 2.97 -2.08
N GLY A 32 0.87 3.03 -3.40
CA GLY A 32 0.96 1.85 -4.26
C GLY A 32 2.33 1.22 -4.22
N HIS A 33 3.37 2.04 -4.27
CA HIS A 33 4.75 1.58 -4.16
C HIS A 33 4.97 0.84 -2.83
N ALA A 34 4.53 1.41 -1.73
CA ALA A 34 4.70 0.79 -0.41
C ALA A 34 3.94 -0.54 -0.31
N ARG A 35 2.73 -0.61 -0.90
CA ARG A 35 1.96 -1.86 -0.91
C ARG A 35 2.69 -2.95 -1.67
N TRP A 36 3.22 -2.65 -2.85
CA TRP A 36 3.97 -3.63 -3.64
C TRP A 36 5.25 -4.05 -2.96
N GLN A 37 5.95 -3.13 -2.30
CA GLN A 37 7.14 -3.47 -1.54
C GLN A 37 6.80 -4.35 -0.33
N CYS A 38 5.67 -4.12 0.31
CA CYS A 38 5.19 -4.96 1.40
C CYS A 38 4.90 -6.38 0.92
N LEU A 39 4.20 -6.50 -0.21
CA LEU A 39 3.93 -7.81 -0.82
C LEU A 39 5.21 -8.51 -1.21
N ALA A 40 6.17 -7.79 -1.80
CA ALA A 40 7.47 -8.34 -2.18
C ALA A 40 8.24 -8.85 -0.95
N ALA A 41 8.19 -8.11 0.16
CA ALA A 41 8.82 -8.54 1.41
C ALA A 41 8.18 -9.82 1.95
N ALA A 42 6.89 -10.04 1.66
CA ALA A 42 6.20 -11.28 2.00
C ALA A 42 6.48 -12.41 1.02
N GLY A 43 7.22 -12.14 -0.06
CA GLY A 43 7.54 -13.13 -1.09
C GLY A 43 6.58 -13.14 -2.27
N ILE A 44 5.73 -12.12 -2.40
CA ILE A 44 4.76 -12.03 -3.49
C ILE A 44 5.14 -10.85 -4.40
N THR A 45 5.83 -11.16 -5.50
CA THR A 45 6.12 -10.15 -6.53
C THR A 45 4.90 -9.97 -7.43
N GLN A 46 4.89 -8.89 -8.21
CA GLN A 46 3.81 -8.66 -9.19
C GLN A 46 3.72 -9.83 -10.17
N ASP A 47 4.85 -10.29 -10.68
CA ASP A 47 4.89 -11.41 -11.62
C ASP A 47 4.30 -12.68 -11.01
N LYS A 48 4.66 -12.98 -9.77
CA LYS A 48 4.16 -14.16 -9.07
C LYS A 48 2.65 -14.10 -8.87
N LEU A 49 2.13 -12.94 -8.49
CA LEU A 49 0.71 -12.76 -8.28
C LEU A 49 -0.08 -12.92 -9.59
N ILE A 50 0.36 -12.25 -10.65
CA ILE A 50 -0.27 -12.34 -11.97
C ILE A 50 -0.20 -13.77 -12.49
N ALA A 51 0.93 -14.45 -12.34
CA ALA A 51 1.08 -15.85 -12.76
C ALA A 51 0.13 -16.78 -12.01
N SER A 52 -0.28 -16.42 -10.79
CA SER A 52 -1.27 -17.19 -10.03
C SER A 52 -2.70 -16.99 -10.51
N GLY A 53 -2.93 -16.02 -11.40
CA GLY A 53 -4.26 -15.74 -11.98
C GLY A 53 -5.05 -14.67 -11.24
N PHE A 54 -4.41 -13.94 -10.32
CA PHE A 54 -5.09 -12.92 -9.50
C PHE A 54 -4.41 -11.56 -9.64
N GLY A 55 -5.21 -10.50 -9.46
CA GLY A 55 -4.68 -9.15 -9.42
C GLY A 55 -5.40 -8.32 -8.37
N PRO A 56 -4.72 -7.42 -7.66
CA PRO A 56 -5.36 -6.58 -6.67
C PRO A 56 -6.17 -5.47 -7.35
N VAL A 57 -7.33 -5.18 -6.77
CA VAL A 57 -8.22 -4.10 -7.23
C VAL A 57 -8.56 -3.22 -6.03
N VAL A 58 -8.19 -1.96 -6.11
CA VAL A 58 -8.56 -0.99 -5.08
C VAL A 58 -9.98 -0.53 -5.34
N LEU A 59 -10.85 -0.71 -4.35
CA LEU A 59 -12.27 -0.40 -4.47
C LEU A 59 -12.64 0.92 -3.80
N ASP A 60 -11.89 1.34 -2.80
CA ASP A 60 -12.17 2.55 -2.04
C ASP A 60 -10.87 3.06 -1.43
N VAL A 61 -10.68 4.38 -1.46
CA VAL A 61 -9.51 5.03 -0.87
C VAL A 61 -9.94 6.33 -0.20
N SER A 62 -9.46 6.54 1.02
CA SER A 62 -9.63 7.80 1.71
C SER A 62 -8.26 8.30 2.16
N VAL A 63 -7.95 9.54 1.83
CA VAL A 63 -6.69 10.18 2.24
C VAL A 63 -7.01 11.42 3.05
N LYS A 64 -6.34 11.56 4.19
CA LYS A 64 -6.42 12.76 5.01
C LYS A 64 -5.05 13.43 5.03
N PHE A 65 -5.01 14.70 4.60
CA PHE A 65 -3.78 15.48 4.53
C PHE A 65 -3.64 16.32 5.79
N ARG A 66 -2.49 16.25 6.43
CA ARG A 66 -2.24 16.94 7.71
C ARG A 66 -1.16 18.00 7.60
N ARG A 67 -0.05 17.68 6.90
CA ARG A 67 1.09 18.55 6.72
C ARG A 67 1.62 18.40 5.31
N GLU A 68 2.14 19.48 4.77
CA GLU A 68 2.73 19.45 3.43
C GLU A 68 4.05 18.68 3.40
N LEU A 69 4.35 18.13 2.25
CA LEU A 69 5.66 17.57 1.93
C LEU A 69 6.27 18.41 0.81
N ARG A 70 7.53 18.72 0.93
CA ARG A 70 8.24 19.58 -0.01
C ARG A 70 9.30 18.79 -0.77
N GLY A 71 9.78 19.36 -1.88
CA GLY A 71 10.85 18.75 -2.65
C GLY A 71 12.07 18.46 -1.79
N GLY A 72 12.62 17.26 -1.91
CA GLY A 72 13.76 16.82 -1.14
C GLY A 72 13.44 16.24 0.23
N ASP A 73 12.17 16.32 0.68
CA ASP A 73 11.80 15.70 1.95
C ASP A 73 11.85 14.19 1.84
N ASP A 74 12.35 13.54 2.89
CA ASP A 74 12.24 12.10 3.04
C ASP A 74 10.95 11.75 3.76
N VAL A 75 10.25 10.76 3.23
CA VAL A 75 8.95 10.32 3.73
C VAL A 75 8.99 8.83 3.98
N ASP A 76 8.60 8.41 5.16
CA ASP A 76 8.41 7.00 5.46
C ASP A 76 6.94 6.67 5.22
N VAL A 77 6.70 5.76 4.28
CA VAL A 77 5.35 5.33 3.90
C VAL A 77 5.14 3.95 4.48
N THR A 78 4.22 3.83 5.42
CA THR A 78 3.93 2.55 6.05
C THR A 78 2.93 1.75 5.24
N CYS A 79 2.81 0.47 5.54
CA CYS A 79 1.78 -0.37 4.96
C CYS A 79 1.41 -1.47 5.95
N ALA A 80 0.13 -1.55 6.29
CA ALA A 80 -0.42 -2.64 7.07
C ALA A 80 -1.73 -3.07 6.43
N PHE A 81 -1.96 -4.37 6.35
CA PHE A 81 -3.19 -4.94 5.81
C PHE A 81 -4.04 -5.49 6.94
N VAL A 82 -5.36 -5.44 6.75
CA VAL A 82 -6.34 -5.96 7.71
C VAL A 82 -7.25 -6.95 6.98
N PHE A 83 -7.17 -8.21 7.36
CA PHE A 83 -7.95 -9.29 6.76
C PHE A 83 -9.02 -9.74 7.76
N ASP A 84 -10.26 -9.85 7.30
CA ASP A 84 -11.39 -10.28 8.13
C ASP A 84 -12.08 -11.54 7.61
N GLY A 85 -11.52 -12.16 6.56
CA GLY A 85 -12.07 -13.38 5.98
C GLY A 85 -13.13 -13.15 4.90
N GLY A 86 -13.52 -11.91 4.63
CA GLY A 86 -14.45 -11.57 3.56
C GLY A 86 -13.78 -11.48 2.20
N LYS A 87 -14.50 -10.95 1.22
CA LYS A 87 -14.01 -10.78 -0.15
C LYS A 87 -13.08 -9.58 -0.32
N THR A 88 -12.99 -8.73 0.68
CA THR A 88 -12.13 -7.56 0.65
C THR A 88 -11.23 -7.55 1.86
N PHE A 89 -10.18 -6.76 1.77
CA PHE A 89 -9.29 -6.52 2.91
C PHE A 89 -8.93 -5.04 2.96
N GLY A 90 -8.62 -4.58 4.16
CA GLY A 90 -8.27 -3.19 4.41
C GLY A 90 -6.79 -2.95 4.26
N GLY A 91 -6.47 -1.69 3.95
CA GLY A 91 -5.10 -1.20 4.00
C GLY A 91 -5.05 0.05 4.86
N VAL A 92 -4.01 0.19 5.66
CA VAL A 92 -3.76 1.37 6.48
C VAL A 92 -2.33 1.80 6.23
N GLN A 93 -2.18 3.04 5.78
CA GLN A 93 -0.87 3.59 5.46
C GLN A 93 -0.72 4.98 6.06
N GLU A 94 0.47 5.27 6.54
CA GLU A 94 0.82 6.59 7.05
C GLU A 94 1.99 7.13 6.26
N PHE A 95 1.99 8.45 6.04
CA PHE A 95 3.07 9.17 5.39
C PHE A 95 3.71 10.02 6.47
N ARG A 96 4.89 9.60 6.96
CA ARG A 96 5.58 10.29 8.04
C ARG A 96 6.82 10.99 7.53
N ARG A 97 6.98 12.25 7.92
CA ARG A 97 8.17 13.02 7.63
C ARG A 97 9.35 12.44 8.41
N ALA A 98 10.57 12.79 7.99
CA ALA A 98 11.79 12.34 8.69
C ALA A 98 11.80 12.76 10.15
N ASP A 99 11.13 13.87 10.50
CA ASP A 99 11.00 14.34 11.89
C ASP A 99 9.97 13.56 12.69
N GLY A 100 9.33 12.54 12.08
CA GLY A 100 8.33 11.69 12.72
C GLY A 100 6.89 12.22 12.66
N ARG A 101 6.68 13.43 12.15
CA ARG A 101 5.35 14.03 12.09
C ARG A 101 4.53 13.42 10.98
N LEU A 102 3.26 13.20 11.26
CA LEU A 102 2.32 12.63 10.29
C LEU A 102 1.96 13.68 9.25
N ALA A 103 2.32 13.41 7.99
CA ALA A 103 1.96 14.28 6.87
C ALA A 103 0.59 13.93 6.29
N ALA A 104 0.28 12.64 6.19
CA ALA A 104 -0.99 12.17 5.67
C ALA A 104 -1.27 10.76 6.16
N SER A 105 -2.53 10.37 6.12
CA SER A 105 -2.95 9.00 6.40
C SER A 105 -3.89 8.53 5.29
N LEU A 106 -3.82 7.24 4.99
CA LEU A 106 -4.61 6.63 3.92
C LEU A 106 -5.22 5.34 4.43
N THR A 107 -6.51 5.16 4.17
CA THR A 107 -7.18 3.88 4.34
C THR A 107 -7.72 3.43 3.00
N SER A 108 -7.73 2.13 2.78
CA SER A 108 -8.21 1.57 1.51
C SER A 108 -8.95 0.27 1.73
N THR A 109 -9.82 -0.05 0.77
CA THR A 109 -10.47 -1.35 0.67
C THR A 109 -10.06 -1.95 -0.67
N THR A 110 -9.53 -3.16 -0.63
CA THR A 110 -8.97 -3.85 -1.80
C THR A 110 -9.55 -5.25 -1.87
N GLY A 111 -9.70 -5.77 -3.09
CA GLY A 111 -10.03 -7.16 -3.32
C GLY A 111 -9.00 -7.80 -4.23
N LEU A 112 -9.03 -9.12 -4.33
CA LEU A 112 -8.30 -9.84 -5.37
C LEU A 112 -9.26 -10.22 -6.47
N LEU A 113 -8.93 -9.81 -7.68
CA LEU A 113 -9.72 -10.12 -8.85
C LEU A 113 -9.21 -11.41 -9.47
N ASP A 114 -10.11 -12.34 -9.75
CA ASP A 114 -9.80 -13.46 -10.63
C ASP A 114 -9.70 -12.89 -12.04
N LEU A 115 -8.52 -12.96 -12.63
CA LEU A 115 -8.24 -12.31 -13.91
C LEU A 115 -8.94 -12.97 -15.07
N ARG A 116 -9.35 -14.23 -14.92
CA ARG A 116 -10.10 -14.96 -15.94
C ARG A 116 -11.60 -14.69 -15.85
N GLU A 117 -12.16 -14.85 -14.63
CA GLU A 117 -13.61 -14.68 -14.40
C GLU A 117 -14.00 -13.20 -14.24
N ARG A 118 -13.03 -12.34 -14.01
CA ARG A 118 -13.19 -10.88 -13.84
C ARG A 118 -14.13 -10.52 -12.70
N ARG A 119 -13.99 -11.21 -11.57
CA ARG A 119 -14.74 -10.92 -10.35
C ARG A 119 -13.88 -11.23 -9.13
N LEU A 120 -14.26 -10.66 -7.99
CA LEU A 120 -13.53 -10.82 -6.75
C LEU A 120 -13.60 -12.27 -6.27
N ILE A 121 -12.47 -12.74 -5.74
CA ILE A 121 -12.40 -14.06 -5.13
C ILE A 121 -12.87 -14.01 -3.68
N ASP A 122 -13.29 -15.15 -3.16
CA ASP A 122 -13.56 -15.31 -1.73
C ASP A 122 -12.23 -15.40 -0.99
N ASP A 123 -12.19 -14.86 0.22
CA ASP A 123 -11.06 -14.97 1.15
C ASP A 123 -9.69 -14.69 0.52
N PRO A 124 -9.44 -13.42 0.12
CA PRO A 124 -8.14 -13.05 -0.46
C PRO A 124 -6.97 -13.28 0.51
N GLY A 125 -7.21 -13.21 1.82
CA GLY A 125 -6.16 -13.46 2.81
C GLY A 125 -5.61 -14.87 2.70
N GLU A 126 -6.47 -15.85 2.46
CA GLU A 126 -6.03 -17.24 2.30
C GLU A 126 -5.19 -17.42 1.04
N GLN A 127 -5.60 -16.78 -0.06
CA GLN A 127 -4.84 -16.83 -1.31
C GLN A 127 -3.46 -16.18 -1.15
N LEU A 128 -3.39 -15.04 -0.50
CA LEU A 128 -2.12 -14.36 -0.27
C LEU A 128 -1.23 -15.17 0.66
N ARG A 129 -1.81 -15.77 1.70
CA ARG A 129 -1.05 -16.65 2.61
C ARG A 129 -0.42 -17.83 1.83
N ALA A 130 -1.17 -18.43 0.93
CA ALA A 130 -0.69 -19.58 0.16
C ALA A 130 0.47 -19.20 -0.77
N LEU A 131 0.50 -17.97 -1.27
CA LEU A 131 1.56 -17.48 -2.14
C LEU A 131 2.78 -16.98 -1.38
N ALA A 132 2.58 -16.49 -0.15
CA ALA A 132 3.62 -15.82 0.60
C ALA A 132 4.65 -16.80 1.18
N THR A 133 5.93 -16.44 1.09
CA THR A 133 7.00 -17.16 1.80
C THR A 133 7.13 -16.64 3.23
N ASN A 134 6.67 -15.41 3.48
CA ASN A 134 6.69 -14.79 4.79
C ASN A 134 5.37 -14.06 5.06
N PRO A 135 4.28 -14.82 5.31
CA PRO A 135 2.95 -14.22 5.44
C PRO A 135 2.80 -13.28 6.63
N SER A 136 3.64 -13.38 7.65
CA SER A 136 3.57 -12.49 8.81
C SER A 136 3.79 -11.02 8.45
N VAL A 137 4.52 -10.74 7.37
CA VAL A 137 4.70 -9.36 6.87
C VAL A 137 3.36 -8.72 6.50
N LEU A 138 2.41 -9.55 6.07
CA LEU A 138 1.06 -9.09 5.69
C LEU A 138 0.08 -9.13 6.87
N GLY A 139 0.53 -9.48 8.05
CA GLY A 139 -0.36 -9.69 9.18
C GLY A 139 -1.10 -11.03 9.15
N LEU A 140 -0.65 -11.96 8.33
CA LEU A 140 -1.19 -13.31 8.22
C LEU A 140 -0.29 -14.29 8.96
N ALA A 141 -0.88 -15.27 9.58
CA ALA A 141 -0.13 -16.28 10.34
C ALA A 141 0.42 -17.39 9.46
#